data_f22c91cefbab45dee1a9590ffdc0e319
#
_entry.id   f22c91cefbab45dee1a9590ffdc0e319
#
_cell.length_a   1.000
_cell.length_b   1.000
_cell.length_c   1.000
_cell.angle_alpha   90.00
_cell.angle_beta   90.00
_cell.angle_gamma   90.00
#
_symmetry.space_group_name_H-M   'P 1'
#
loop_
_entity.id
_entity.type
_entity.pdbx_description
1 polymer ?
#
loop_
_entity_poly.entity_id
_entity_poly.type
_entity_poly.pdbx_seq_one_letter_code
_entity_poly.pdbx_strand_id
1 'polypeptide(L)'
;MLKSNKEIDAVRFFNGTPVHRLPPPDAFSGTGVYALYYTGSNPIYRKYRDLNRLSYSFPIYVGKAVPKGWRQSRVAHTVGSQSSELWSRINQHARSIEAVNNLRLADFWCRFMICEDVASEMISTVEAALIKWNRPLWNTRLDGFGNHDPGKGRY
;
A
#
# COMPACT_ATOMS: atom_id res chain seq x y z
N MET A 1 8.09 -6.57 23.75
CA MET A 1 7.69 -5.23 23.66
C MET A 1 6.27 -5.06 23.29
N LEU A 2 5.62 -4.28 24.00
CA LEU A 2 4.23 -4.04 23.77
C LEU A 2 4.03 -3.04 22.66
N LYS A 3 3.03 -3.24 21.84
CA LYS A 3 2.70 -2.29 20.80
C LYS A 3 1.82 -1.25 21.39
N SER A 4 1.94 -0.03 20.94
CA SER A 4 1.13 1.03 21.46
C SER A 4 -0.32 0.83 21.01
N ASN A 5 -1.25 1.36 21.75
CA ASN A 5 -2.64 1.26 21.38
C ASN A 5 -2.90 1.92 20.04
N LYS A 6 -2.17 2.98 19.75
CA LYS A 6 -2.34 3.66 18.48
C LYS A 6 -1.97 2.77 17.31
N GLU A 7 -0.89 2.02 17.46
CA GLU A 7 -0.50 1.12 16.39
C GLU A 7 -1.51 0.01 16.21
N ILE A 8 -2.01 -0.53 17.31
CA ILE A 8 -3.01 -1.59 17.24
C ILE A 8 -4.26 -1.08 16.54
N ASP A 9 -4.70 0.10 16.92
CA ASP A 9 -5.90 0.67 16.34
C ASP A 9 -5.72 0.99 14.87
N ALA A 10 -4.54 1.48 14.50
CA ALA A 10 -4.28 1.81 13.11
C ALA A 10 -4.32 0.57 12.23
N VAL A 11 -3.70 -0.50 12.67
CA VAL A 11 -3.69 -1.73 11.90
C VAL A 11 -5.09 -2.32 11.81
N ARG A 12 -5.81 -2.29 12.93
CA ARG A 12 -7.16 -2.82 12.94
C ARG A 12 -8.08 -2.03 12.03
N PHE A 13 -7.97 -0.72 12.06
CA PHE A 13 -8.80 0.11 11.21
C PHE A 13 -8.49 -0.14 9.74
N PHE A 14 -7.21 -0.20 9.41
CA PHE A 14 -6.82 -0.44 8.04
C PHE A 14 -7.36 -1.79 7.55
N ASN A 15 -7.22 -2.82 8.36
CA ASN A 15 -7.68 -4.14 7.98
C ASN A 15 -9.20 -4.24 7.87
N GLY A 16 -9.90 -3.23 8.34
CA GLY A 16 -11.35 -3.18 8.20
C GLY A 16 -11.83 -2.50 6.93
N THR A 17 -10.93 -1.92 6.14
CA THR A 17 -11.36 -1.27 4.90
C THR A 17 -11.62 -2.33 3.83
N PRO A 18 -12.38 -1.99 2.80
CA PRO A 18 -12.73 -2.98 1.77
C PRO A 18 -11.54 -3.46 0.96
N VAL A 19 -11.66 -4.69 0.49
CA VAL A 19 -10.65 -5.27 -0.40
C VAL A 19 -11.16 -5.13 -1.83
N HIS A 20 -10.26 -4.78 -2.72
CA HIS A 20 -10.60 -4.58 -4.13
C HIS A 20 -9.65 -5.37 -5.02
N ARG A 21 -10.05 -5.55 -6.25
CA ARG A 21 -9.14 -6.14 -7.21
C ARG A 21 -8.04 -5.13 -7.50
N LEU A 22 -6.93 -5.58 -8.01
CA LEU A 22 -5.82 -4.71 -8.37
C LEU A 22 -5.81 -4.55 -9.88
N PRO A 23 -5.98 -3.36 -10.42
CA PRO A 23 -6.29 -2.13 -9.69
C PRO A 23 -7.77 -2.02 -9.39
N PRO A 24 -8.15 -1.11 -8.50
CA PRO A 24 -9.57 -0.92 -8.24
C PRO A 24 -10.27 -0.47 -9.52
N PRO A 25 -11.49 -0.91 -9.72
CA PRO A 25 -12.18 -0.62 -10.99
C PRO A 25 -12.50 0.85 -11.22
N ASP A 26 -12.72 1.59 -10.14
CA ASP A 26 -13.08 2.99 -10.30
C ASP A 26 -12.00 3.90 -9.76
N ALA A 27 -11.74 4.97 -10.49
CA ALA A 27 -10.76 5.94 -10.03
C ALA A 27 -11.30 6.69 -8.82
N PHE A 28 -10.41 7.17 -7.99
CA PHE A 28 -10.81 7.94 -6.83
C PHE A 28 -9.73 8.96 -6.51
N SER A 29 -10.10 9.95 -5.71
CA SER A 29 -9.17 10.97 -5.29
C SER A 29 -8.65 10.69 -3.90
N GLY A 30 -7.51 11.23 -3.58
CA GLY A 30 -7.01 11.20 -2.22
C GLY A 30 -5.61 10.67 -2.08
N THR A 31 -5.13 10.76 -0.85
CA THR A 31 -3.82 10.25 -0.47
C THR A 31 -4.05 9.32 0.70
N GLY A 32 -3.06 8.52 1.05
CA GLY A 32 -3.24 7.58 2.14
C GLY A 32 -2.30 6.41 2.09
N VAL A 33 -2.77 5.30 2.61
CA VAL A 33 -1.97 4.10 2.76
C VAL A 33 -2.65 2.97 1.97
N TYR A 34 -1.86 2.11 1.38
CA TYR A 34 -2.42 0.97 0.65
C TYR A 34 -1.58 -0.27 0.86
N ALA A 35 -2.17 -1.40 0.55
CA ALA A 35 -1.50 -2.69 0.68
C ALA A 35 -1.91 -3.57 -0.49
N LEU A 36 -0.98 -4.43 -0.89
CA LEU A 36 -1.24 -5.41 -1.95
C LEU A 36 -1.22 -6.80 -1.34
N TYR A 37 -2.10 -7.65 -1.82
CA TYR A 37 -2.24 -9.02 -1.33
C TYR A 37 -2.13 -10.00 -2.48
N TYR A 38 -1.43 -11.10 -2.24
CA TYR A 38 -1.25 -12.11 -3.26
C TYR A 38 -2.03 -13.37 -2.90
N THR A 39 -2.74 -13.92 -3.87
CA THR A 39 -3.51 -15.14 -3.64
C THR A 39 -3.29 -16.17 -4.74
N GLY A 40 -2.22 -16.02 -5.51
CA GLY A 40 -1.95 -16.93 -6.60
C GLY A 40 -1.13 -18.13 -6.22
N SER A 41 -0.65 -18.85 -7.22
CA SER A 41 0.04 -20.10 -6.99
C SER A 41 1.52 -20.11 -7.34
N ASN A 42 2.13 -18.93 -7.50
CA ASN A 42 3.56 -18.89 -7.75
C ASN A 42 4.27 -19.47 -6.53
N PRO A 43 5.16 -20.44 -6.72
CA PRO A 43 5.79 -21.13 -5.58
C PRO A 43 6.53 -20.21 -4.62
N ILE A 44 7.11 -19.16 -5.13
CA ILE A 44 7.86 -18.25 -4.28
C ILE A 44 6.97 -17.54 -3.28
N TYR A 45 5.74 -17.22 -3.69
CA TYR A 45 4.85 -16.46 -2.84
C TYR A 45 3.67 -17.27 -2.33
N ARG A 46 3.75 -18.60 -2.44
CA ARG A 46 2.62 -19.45 -2.10
C ARG A 46 2.13 -19.26 -0.67
N LYS A 47 3.02 -18.97 0.25
CA LYS A 47 2.56 -18.82 1.61
C LYS A 47 1.60 -17.64 1.77
N TYR A 48 1.73 -16.63 0.93
CA TYR A 48 0.81 -15.49 1.02
C TYR A 48 -0.58 -15.92 0.60
N ARG A 49 -0.68 -16.78 -0.41
CA ARG A 49 -1.97 -17.31 -0.81
C ARG A 49 -2.60 -18.04 0.35
N ASP A 50 -1.83 -18.88 1.03
CA ASP A 50 -2.39 -19.66 2.13
C ASP A 50 -2.81 -18.78 3.30
N LEU A 51 -2.01 -17.77 3.60
CA LEU A 51 -2.32 -16.87 4.70
C LEU A 51 -3.53 -16.00 4.41
N ASN A 52 -3.75 -15.67 3.13
CA ASN A 52 -4.86 -14.80 2.77
C ASN A 52 -6.13 -15.54 2.37
N ARG A 53 -6.15 -16.85 2.49
CA ARG A 53 -7.32 -17.60 2.08
C ARG A 53 -8.59 -17.20 2.78
N LEU A 54 -8.52 -16.99 4.08
CA LEU A 54 -9.71 -16.68 4.83
C LEU A 54 -9.93 -15.20 5.00
N SER A 55 -8.87 -14.43 4.99
CA SER A 55 -8.99 -13.00 5.12
C SER A 55 -7.76 -12.35 4.50
N TYR A 56 -7.91 -11.12 4.06
CA TYR A 56 -6.79 -10.41 3.46
C TYR A 56 -6.09 -9.62 4.54
N SER A 57 -5.27 -10.30 5.32
CA SER A 57 -4.58 -9.69 6.43
C SER A 57 -3.07 -9.73 6.34
N PHE A 58 -2.53 -10.40 5.32
CA PHE A 58 -1.08 -10.53 5.20
C PHE A 58 -0.59 -9.96 3.88
N PRO A 59 -0.33 -8.66 3.85
CA PRO A 59 0.07 -8.01 2.61
C PRO A 59 1.47 -8.42 2.15
N ILE A 60 1.66 -8.46 0.84
CA ILE A 60 2.97 -8.71 0.29
C ILE A 60 3.71 -7.39 0.12
N TYR A 61 2.97 -6.29 0.08
CA TYR A 61 3.56 -4.95 -0.01
C TYR A 61 2.66 -3.92 0.64
N VAL A 62 3.25 -2.94 1.32
CA VAL A 62 2.53 -1.82 1.90
C VAL A 62 3.20 -0.54 1.43
N GLY A 63 2.41 0.43 1.01
CA GLY A 63 2.95 1.69 0.55
C GLY A 63 2.08 2.86 0.96
N LYS A 64 2.50 4.03 0.55
CA LYS A 64 1.76 5.25 0.87
C LYS A 64 1.83 6.23 -0.27
N ALA A 65 0.90 7.16 -0.27
CA ALA A 65 0.92 8.28 -1.18
C ALA A 65 0.62 9.50 -0.33
N VAL A 66 1.54 10.44 -0.31
CA VAL A 66 1.36 11.66 0.47
C VAL A 66 1.00 12.80 -0.44
N PRO A 67 0.44 13.87 0.10
CA PRO A 67 0.09 15.02 -0.73
C PRO A 67 1.30 15.59 -1.41
N LYS A 68 1.13 16.00 -2.67
CA LYS A 68 2.17 16.59 -3.42
C LYS A 68 2.65 17.84 -2.72
N GLY A 69 3.94 18.03 -2.61
CA GLY A 69 4.47 19.21 -1.95
C GLY A 69 4.32 19.20 -0.45
N TRP A 70 3.90 18.09 0.11
CA TRP A 70 3.63 18.03 1.53
C TRP A 70 4.81 18.44 2.38
N ARG A 71 6.00 18.07 2.00
CA ARG A 71 7.15 18.40 2.79
C ARG A 71 7.56 19.84 2.67
N GLN A 72 7.27 20.45 1.55
CA GLN A 72 7.70 21.79 1.30
C GLN A 72 6.72 22.82 1.74
N SER A 73 5.45 22.56 1.65
CA SER A 73 4.47 23.52 2.00
C SER A 73 3.25 22.88 2.57
N ARG A 74 2.99 23.19 3.81
CA ARG A 74 1.86 22.62 4.37
C ARG A 74 0.60 23.25 3.96
N VAL A 75 0.72 24.39 3.33
CA VAL A 75 -0.47 25.07 2.94
C VAL A 75 -1.08 24.53 1.73
N ALA A 76 -0.30 23.94 0.93
CA ALA A 76 -0.79 23.46 -0.34
C ALA A 76 -1.84 22.39 -0.17
N HIS A 77 -2.00 21.92 1.02
CA HIS A 77 -2.91 20.84 1.17
C HIS A 77 -4.30 21.16 0.80
N THR A 78 -4.66 22.37 0.77
CA THR A 78 -6.02 22.65 0.43
C THR A 78 -6.38 22.16 -0.93
N VAL A 79 -5.42 22.14 -1.81
CA VAL A 79 -5.73 21.70 -3.13
C VAL A 79 -5.53 20.22 -3.25
N GLY A 80 -4.83 19.69 -2.31
CA GLY A 80 -4.51 18.30 -2.37
C GLY A 80 -5.71 17.39 -2.34
N SER A 81 -6.83 17.87 -1.91
CA SER A 81 -7.98 17.01 -1.84
C SER A 81 -8.40 16.53 -3.22
N GLN A 82 -7.90 17.17 -4.27
CA GLN A 82 -8.26 16.75 -5.61
C GLN A 82 -7.21 15.81 -6.19
N SER A 83 -6.19 15.49 -5.42
CA SER A 83 -5.11 14.68 -5.92
C SER A 83 -5.53 13.24 -6.12
N SER A 84 -4.96 12.56 -7.09
CA SER A 84 -5.21 11.15 -7.29
C SER A 84 -3.93 10.36 -7.06
N GLU A 85 -3.10 10.84 -6.16
CA GLU A 85 -1.82 10.20 -5.88
C GLU A 85 -1.95 8.74 -5.45
N LEU A 86 -2.90 8.47 -4.57
CA LEU A 86 -3.04 7.10 -4.08
C LEU A 86 -3.46 6.16 -5.20
N TRP A 87 -4.45 6.57 -5.97
CA TRP A 87 -4.92 5.75 -7.08
C TRP A 87 -3.81 5.56 -8.11
N SER A 88 -3.02 6.59 -8.37
CA SER A 88 -1.93 6.49 -9.32
C SER A 88 -0.86 5.50 -8.86
N ARG A 89 -0.52 5.54 -7.58
CA ARG A 89 0.47 4.61 -7.06
C ARG A 89 0.01 3.18 -7.16
N ILE A 90 -1.24 2.94 -6.83
CA ILE A 90 -1.78 1.59 -6.91
C ILE A 90 -1.75 1.11 -8.36
N ASN A 91 -2.09 1.98 -9.29
CA ASN A 91 -2.07 1.61 -10.70
C ASN A 91 -0.65 1.39 -11.24
N GLN A 92 0.33 2.10 -10.70
CA GLN A 92 1.70 1.85 -11.10
C GLN A 92 2.12 0.43 -10.73
N HIS A 93 1.70 -0.04 -9.58
CA HIS A 93 2.02 -1.40 -9.17
C HIS A 93 1.33 -2.40 -10.09
N ALA A 94 0.09 -2.12 -10.46
CA ALA A 94 -0.61 -3.03 -11.36
C ALA A 94 0.13 -3.15 -12.69
N ARG A 95 0.61 -2.04 -13.22
CA ARG A 95 1.34 -2.08 -14.46
C ARG A 95 2.68 -2.81 -14.33
N SER A 96 3.35 -2.63 -13.18
CA SER A 96 4.60 -3.32 -12.95
C SER A 96 4.39 -4.83 -12.89
N ILE A 97 3.33 -5.26 -12.25
CA ILE A 97 3.03 -6.68 -12.15
C ILE A 97 2.70 -7.26 -13.51
N GLU A 98 1.92 -6.52 -14.31
CA GLU A 98 1.57 -7.01 -15.63
C GLU A 98 2.78 -7.19 -16.53
N ALA A 99 3.81 -6.42 -16.29
CA ALA A 99 5.00 -6.49 -17.12
C ALA A 99 5.90 -7.68 -16.80
N VAL A 100 5.62 -8.38 -15.70
CA VAL A 100 6.43 -9.51 -15.30
C VAL A 100 5.80 -10.80 -15.80
N ASN A 101 6.58 -11.62 -16.47
CA ASN A 101 6.04 -12.82 -17.09
C ASN A 101 5.53 -13.88 -16.15
N ASN A 102 6.09 -13.98 -14.98
CA ASN A 102 5.71 -15.06 -14.09
C ASN A 102 4.72 -14.66 -13.00
N LEU A 103 4.08 -13.52 -13.15
CA LEU A 103 3.04 -13.11 -12.22
C LEU A 103 1.79 -12.76 -13.00
N ARG A 104 0.65 -13.01 -12.40
CA ARG A 104 -0.63 -12.70 -13.04
C ARG A 104 -1.34 -11.64 -12.23
N LEU A 105 -1.71 -10.57 -12.87
CA LEU A 105 -2.38 -9.48 -12.16
C LEU A 105 -3.66 -9.96 -11.49
N ALA A 106 -4.35 -10.91 -12.08
CA ALA A 106 -5.59 -11.42 -11.50
C ALA A 106 -5.40 -12.09 -10.14
N ASP A 107 -4.17 -12.41 -9.77
CA ASP A 107 -3.89 -13.03 -8.49
C ASP A 107 -3.66 -12.02 -7.39
N PHE A 108 -3.80 -10.74 -7.69
CA PHE A 108 -3.53 -9.69 -6.72
C PHE A 108 -4.77 -8.93 -6.33
N TRP A 109 -4.76 -8.45 -5.10
CA TRP A 109 -5.85 -7.67 -4.53
C TRP A 109 -5.24 -6.50 -3.79
N CYS A 110 -6.05 -5.52 -3.47
CA CYS A 110 -5.53 -4.37 -2.74
C CYS A 110 -6.55 -3.85 -1.75
N ARG A 111 -6.04 -3.06 -0.85
CA ARG A 111 -6.85 -2.41 0.16
C ARG A 111 -6.23 -1.03 0.36
N PHE A 112 -7.02 -0.02 0.64
CA PHE A 112 -6.45 1.28 0.86
C PHE A 112 -7.29 2.07 1.86
N MET A 113 -6.65 3.08 2.46
CA MET A 113 -7.30 3.93 3.41
C MET A 113 -6.96 5.35 3.02
N ILE A 114 -7.98 6.15 2.76
CA ILE A 114 -7.78 7.53 2.36
C ILE A 114 -7.64 8.39 3.61
N CYS A 115 -6.58 9.19 3.65
CA CYS A 115 -6.31 10.08 4.75
C CYS A 115 -6.13 11.47 4.18
N GLU A 116 -7.03 12.37 4.50
CA GLU A 116 -6.98 13.71 3.97
C GLU A 116 -6.94 14.76 5.06
N ASP A 117 -6.56 15.94 4.70
CA ASP A 117 -6.53 17.08 5.61
C ASP A 117 -5.75 16.74 6.88
N VAL A 118 -6.36 16.91 8.01
CA VAL A 118 -5.69 16.66 9.27
C VAL A 118 -5.21 15.23 9.36
N ALA A 119 -6.02 14.32 8.87
CA ALA A 119 -5.66 12.91 8.94
C ALA A 119 -4.46 12.56 8.09
N SER A 120 -4.09 13.43 7.17
CA SER A 120 -2.95 13.12 6.31
C SER A 120 -1.66 12.96 7.11
N GLU A 121 -1.60 13.52 8.31
CA GLU A 121 -0.42 13.37 9.11
C GLU A 121 -0.29 11.96 9.66
N MET A 122 -1.35 11.19 9.58
CA MET A 122 -1.32 9.83 10.06
C MET A 122 -0.76 8.85 9.03
N ILE A 123 -0.63 9.31 7.79
CA ILE A 123 -0.23 8.40 6.71
C ILE A 123 1.06 7.65 7.00
N SER A 124 2.10 8.38 7.37
CA SER A 124 3.37 7.71 7.62
C SER A 124 3.33 6.82 8.85
N THR A 125 2.57 7.21 9.85
CA THR A 125 2.44 6.42 11.06
C THR A 125 1.75 5.08 10.78
N VAL A 126 0.67 5.13 10.00
CA VAL A 126 -0.06 3.92 9.68
C VAL A 126 0.77 3.01 8.79
N GLU A 127 1.42 3.59 7.79
CA GLU A 127 2.25 2.78 6.91
C GLU A 127 3.36 2.09 7.69
N ALA A 128 4.03 2.84 8.57
CA ALA A 128 5.11 2.27 9.34
C ALA A 128 4.63 1.14 10.24
N ALA A 129 3.45 1.29 10.83
CA ALA A 129 2.91 0.26 11.70
C ALA A 129 2.60 -1.02 10.91
N LEU A 130 2.03 -0.86 9.72
CA LEU A 130 1.70 -2.02 8.89
C LEU A 130 2.95 -2.75 8.44
N ILE A 131 3.99 -2.02 8.09
CA ILE A 131 5.23 -2.65 7.66
C ILE A 131 5.89 -3.37 8.86
N LYS A 132 5.89 -2.72 10.00
CA LYS A 132 6.50 -3.29 11.18
C LYS A 132 5.79 -4.56 11.61
N TRP A 133 4.48 -4.57 11.59
CA TRP A 133 3.72 -5.71 12.04
C TRP A 133 3.74 -6.87 11.06
N ASN A 134 3.71 -6.58 9.76
CA ASN A 134 3.57 -7.62 8.76
C ASN A 134 4.85 -8.00 8.05
N ARG A 135 5.82 -7.13 8.07
CA ARG A 135 7.08 -7.37 7.38
C ARG A 135 6.85 -7.89 5.97
N PRO A 136 6.13 -7.13 5.15
CA PRO A 136 5.78 -7.62 3.83
C PRO A 136 7.03 -7.90 3.01
N LEU A 137 7.01 -9.00 2.30
CA LEU A 137 8.18 -9.46 1.57
C LEU A 137 8.74 -8.42 0.62
N TRP A 138 7.88 -7.79 -0.14
CA TRP A 138 8.33 -6.85 -1.15
C TRP A 138 8.85 -5.54 -0.55
N ASN A 139 8.54 -5.27 0.69
CA ASN A 139 9.10 -4.09 1.36
C ASN A 139 10.48 -4.39 1.93
N THR A 140 10.75 -5.64 2.25
CA THR A 140 11.97 -5.96 2.99
C THR A 140 12.98 -6.74 2.21
N ARG A 141 12.56 -7.47 1.18
CA ARG A 141 13.47 -8.34 0.49
C ARG A 141 13.70 -8.01 -0.97
N LEU A 142 12.73 -7.43 -1.64
CA LEU A 142 12.89 -7.16 -3.06
C LEU A 142 13.15 -5.70 -3.27
N ASP A 143 14.43 -5.40 -3.54
CA ASP A 143 14.79 -4.06 -3.80
C ASP A 143 14.18 -3.55 -5.02
N GLY A 144 13.81 -2.32 -5.03
CA GLY A 144 13.35 -1.65 -6.21
C GLY A 144 11.90 -1.79 -6.58
N PHE A 145 11.28 -2.90 -6.25
CA PHE A 145 9.92 -3.04 -6.65
C PHE A 145 9.05 -2.20 -5.73
N GLY A 146 8.26 -1.34 -6.28
CA GLY A 146 7.39 -0.53 -5.49
C GLY A 146 8.07 0.55 -4.72
N ASN A 147 9.40 0.53 -4.65
CA ASN A 147 10.06 1.48 -4.01
C ASN A 147 10.40 2.45 -4.94
N HIS A 148 9.72 3.37 -5.14
CA HIS A 148 9.92 4.17 -6.15
C HIS A 148 11.02 4.96 -6.06
N ASP A 149 11.66 5.09 -5.49
CA ASP A 149 12.65 5.86 -5.51
C ASP A 149 13.49 5.67 -6.00
N PRO A 150 13.53 5.79 -6.40
CA PRO A 150 14.13 5.67 -6.99
C PRO A 150 15.13 5.57 -7.03
N GLY A 151 14.94 5.26 -6.70
CA GLY A 151 15.76 4.86 -6.83
C GLY A 151 16.66 5.14 -7.35
N LYS A 152 16.57 5.57 -7.72
CA LYS A 152 17.27 5.86 -8.28
C LYS A 152 18.32 5.73 -7.78
N GLY A 153 18.73 5.57 -7.79
CA GLY A 153 19.80 5.53 -7.44
C GLY A 153 20.27 4.49 -6.71
N ARG A 154 19.77 3.97 -5.95
CA ARG A 154 20.28 3.06 -5.29
C ARG A 154 20.37 1.89 -5.89
N TYR A 155 19.96 1.76 -6.92
CA TYR A 155 20.14 0.52 -7.51
C TYR A 155 21.19 0.53 -8.50
#